data_89a8dd2b4135cd0b4273d9c1ff1e6159
#
_entry.id   89a8dd2b4135cd0b4273d9c1ff1e6159
#
_cell.length_a   1.000
_cell.length_b   1.000
_cell.length_c   1.000
_cell.angle_alpha   90.00
_cell.angle_beta   90.00
_cell.angle_gamma   90.00
#
_symmetry.space_group_name_H-M   'P 1'
#
loop_
_entity.id
_entity.type
_entity.pdbx_description
1 polymer ?
#
loop_
_entity_poly.entity_id
_entity_poly.type
_entity_poly.pdbx_seq_one_letter_code
_entity_poly.pdbx_strand_id
1 'polypeptide(L)'
;EIEPPWIFENSRKKPLNLAGELSFRETAAILEHCHLVVSNDSAIVHFAEAMQVPAIAIFGPTVREFGYAPFLNQSRIMEINLKCRPCSRNGKGRCKNRIQRQCLREIRVERVLEASLQILGR
;
A
#
# COMPACT_ATOMS: atom_id res chain seq x y z
N GLU A 1 18.19 -1.52 -2.04
CA GLU A 1 17.06 -1.82 -2.91
C GLU A 1 16.34 -0.57 -3.35
N ILE A 2 16.10 -0.49 -4.51
CA ILE A 2 16.10 0.48 -5.55
C ILE A 2 14.88 1.36 -5.42
N GLU A 3 15.10 2.55 -4.95
CA GLU A 3 14.17 3.64 -5.13
C GLU A 3 14.09 3.98 -6.59
N PRO A 4 12.88 4.09 -7.14
CA PRO A 4 12.74 4.60 -8.48
C PRO A 4 13.09 6.10 -8.47
N PRO A 5 14.25 6.51 -9.01
CA PRO A 5 14.69 7.91 -9.01
C PRO A 5 13.67 8.84 -9.66
N TRP A 6 12.88 8.33 -10.60
CA TRP A 6 11.84 9.09 -11.30
C TRP A 6 10.73 9.66 -10.41
N ILE A 7 10.44 9.06 -9.23
CA ILE A 7 9.46 9.61 -8.28
C ILE A 7 9.93 10.96 -7.76
N PHE A 8 11.21 11.07 -7.45
CA PHE A 8 11.80 12.30 -6.92
C PHE A 8 12.00 13.37 -7.99
N GLU A 9 12.35 12.96 -9.20
CA GLU A 9 12.60 13.86 -10.32
C GLU A 9 11.34 14.53 -10.86
N ASN A 10 10.22 13.82 -10.88
CA ASN A 10 8.96 14.30 -11.47
C ASN A 10 7.98 14.93 -10.46
N SER A 11 8.31 14.97 -9.19
CA SER A 11 7.45 15.57 -8.16
C SER A 11 7.62 17.09 -8.12
N ARG A 12 6.51 17.83 -8.14
CA ARG A 12 6.52 19.30 -7.98
C ARG A 12 7.16 19.75 -6.67
N LYS A 13 6.97 18.99 -5.61
CA LYS A 13 7.70 19.12 -4.34
C LYS A 13 8.49 17.84 -4.15
N LYS A 14 9.77 17.96 -3.81
CA LYS A 14 10.59 16.79 -3.52
C LYS A 14 9.99 16.03 -2.33
N PRO A 15 9.61 14.77 -2.48
CA PRO A 15 9.23 13.95 -1.34
C PRO A 15 10.45 13.70 -0.44
N LEU A 16 10.21 13.53 0.83
CA LEU A 16 11.25 13.12 1.78
C LEU A 16 11.48 11.61 1.62
N ASN A 17 12.72 11.25 1.29
CA ASN A 17 13.13 9.86 1.25
C ASN A 17 13.69 9.43 2.59
N LEU A 18 13.08 8.43 3.20
CA LEU A 18 13.46 7.85 4.48
C LEU A 18 13.69 6.34 4.37
N ALA A 19 13.78 5.81 3.16
CA ALA A 19 13.93 4.38 2.95
C ALA A 19 15.29 3.89 3.48
N GLY A 20 15.24 2.91 4.39
CA GLY A 20 16.43 2.36 5.03
C GLY A 20 17.05 3.22 6.14
N GLU A 21 16.53 4.42 6.38
CA GLU A 21 17.08 5.37 7.35
C GLU A 21 16.46 5.23 8.74
N LEU A 22 15.30 4.58 8.84
CA LEU A 22 14.51 4.55 10.05
C LEU A 22 14.51 3.18 10.71
N SER A 23 14.64 3.20 12.04
CA SER A 23 14.28 2.06 12.88
C SER A 23 12.75 1.87 12.90
N PHE A 24 12.32 0.75 13.42
CA PHE A 24 10.92 0.42 13.58
C PHE A 24 10.13 1.44 14.42
N ARG A 25 10.74 1.94 15.49
CA ARG A 25 10.14 2.95 16.38
C ARG A 25 10.04 4.31 15.71
N GLU A 26 11.06 4.70 14.96
CA GLU A 26 11.06 5.96 14.21
C GLU A 26 10.03 5.92 13.08
N THR A 27 9.87 4.78 12.42
CA THR A 27 8.80 4.59 11.43
C THR A 27 7.43 4.80 12.06
N ALA A 28 7.16 4.21 13.23
CA ALA A 28 5.89 4.41 13.94
C ALA A 28 5.68 5.88 14.32
N ALA A 29 6.71 6.56 14.84
CA ALA A 29 6.65 7.97 15.20
C ALA A 29 6.34 8.87 13.99
N ILE A 30 6.91 8.59 12.82
CA ILE A 30 6.60 9.33 11.60
C ILE A 30 5.18 9.04 11.12
N LEU A 31 4.74 7.79 11.19
CA LEU A 31 3.38 7.42 10.80
C LEU A 31 2.33 8.15 11.61
N GLU A 32 2.54 8.37 12.89
CA GLU A 32 1.64 9.15 13.76
C GLU A 32 1.39 10.57 13.25
N HIS A 33 2.33 11.15 12.52
CA HIS A 33 2.20 12.47 11.90
C HIS A 33 1.65 12.45 10.47
N CYS A 34 1.39 11.27 9.93
CA CYS A 34 0.80 11.13 8.60
C CYS A 34 -0.73 11.27 8.65
N HIS A 35 -1.33 11.75 7.56
CA HIS A 35 -2.78 11.81 7.40
C HIS A 35 -3.34 10.61 6.65
N LEU A 36 -2.50 9.90 5.95
CA LEU A 36 -2.83 8.73 5.14
C LEU A 36 -1.55 7.95 4.83
N VAL A 37 -1.67 6.64 4.82
CA VAL A 37 -0.62 5.74 4.34
C VAL A 37 -1.11 4.97 3.12
N VAL A 38 -0.31 4.93 2.06
CA VAL A 38 -0.55 4.08 0.90
C VAL A 38 0.55 3.04 0.84
N SER A 39 0.18 1.78 0.91
CA SER A 39 1.15 0.67 0.93
C SER A 39 0.60 -0.57 0.25
N ASN A 40 1.49 -1.43 -0.19
CA ASN A 40 1.11 -2.81 -0.50
C ASN A 40 0.65 -3.53 0.78
N ASP A 41 0.05 -4.72 0.62
CA ASP A 41 -0.23 -5.64 1.74
C ASP A 41 1.08 -5.97 2.47
N SER A 42 1.32 -5.26 3.56
CA SER A 42 2.55 -5.34 4.37
C SER A 42 2.30 -4.86 5.80
N ALA A 43 3.24 -5.10 6.68
CA ALA A 43 3.17 -4.71 8.08
C ALA A 43 2.93 -3.21 8.28
N ILE A 44 3.35 -2.35 7.34
CA ILE A 44 3.20 -0.90 7.45
C ILE A 44 1.74 -0.46 7.52
N VAL A 45 0.82 -1.20 6.90
CA VAL A 45 -0.63 -0.95 6.99
C VAL A 45 -1.09 -1.06 8.44
N HIS A 46 -0.69 -2.12 9.13
CA HIS A 46 -1.08 -2.35 10.52
C HIS A 46 -0.42 -1.36 11.49
N PHE A 47 0.80 -0.92 11.17
CA PHE A 47 1.45 0.15 11.92
C PHE A 47 0.69 1.47 11.82
N ALA A 48 0.33 1.86 10.61
CA ALA A 48 -0.45 3.07 10.38
C ALA A 48 -1.76 3.03 11.19
N GLU A 49 -2.47 1.91 11.11
CA GLU A 49 -3.73 1.75 11.83
C GLU A 49 -3.58 1.69 13.36
N ALA A 50 -2.49 1.12 13.86
CA ALA A 50 -2.16 1.17 15.29
C ALA A 50 -1.94 2.60 15.79
N MET A 51 -1.42 3.49 14.91
CA MET A 51 -1.29 4.93 15.15
C MET A 51 -2.56 5.72 14.80
N GLN A 52 -3.69 5.06 14.54
CA GLN A 52 -4.97 5.66 14.14
C GLN A 52 -4.89 6.44 12.81
N VAL A 53 -3.95 6.10 11.95
CA VAL A 53 -3.79 6.68 10.63
C VAL A 53 -4.43 5.78 9.59
N PRO A 54 -5.39 6.28 8.79
CA PRO A 54 -6.03 5.48 7.76
C PRO A 54 -5.04 5.03 6.69
N ALA A 55 -5.27 3.84 6.14
CA ALA A 55 -4.42 3.26 5.13
C ALA A 55 -5.18 2.87 3.86
N ILE A 56 -4.52 3.01 2.72
CA ILE A 56 -4.91 2.35 1.48
C ILE A 56 -3.98 1.17 1.27
N ALA A 57 -4.52 -0.02 1.44
CA ALA A 57 -3.79 -1.27 1.27
C ALA A 57 -4.00 -1.85 -0.13
N ILE A 58 -2.91 -2.04 -0.87
CA ILE A 58 -2.92 -2.58 -2.23
C ILE A 58 -2.67 -4.08 -2.17
N PHE A 59 -3.72 -4.86 -2.43
CA PHE A 59 -3.68 -6.32 -2.40
C PHE A 59 -3.43 -6.88 -3.81
N GLY A 60 -2.38 -7.65 -3.92
CA GLY A 60 -2.00 -8.35 -5.15
C GLY A 60 -2.22 -9.85 -5.07
N PRO A 61 -1.18 -10.65 -4.76
CA PRO A 61 -1.26 -12.11 -4.73
C PRO A 61 -2.00 -12.68 -3.51
N THR A 62 -2.18 -11.88 -2.46
CA THR A 62 -2.88 -12.18 -1.22
C THR A 62 -4.34 -11.72 -1.28
N VAL A 63 -5.13 -12.06 -0.29
CA VAL A 63 -6.54 -11.68 -0.19
C VAL A 63 -6.88 -11.28 1.24
N ARG A 64 -7.92 -10.44 1.39
CA ARG A 64 -8.37 -9.93 2.70
C ARG A 64 -8.81 -11.03 3.67
N GLU A 65 -9.28 -12.14 3.14
CA GLU A 65 -9.74 -13.30 3.91
C GLU A 65 -8.62 -13.98 4.72
N PHE A 66 -7.37 -13.65 4.44
CA PHE A 66 -6.24 -14.09 5.26
C PHE A 66 -6.11 -13.34 6.60
N GLY A 67 -6.93 -12.32 6.83
CA GLY A 67 -6.95 -11.57 8.08
C GLY A 67 -5.97 -10.40 8.12
N TYR A 68 -5.37 -10.03 6.98
CA TYR A 68 -4.42 -8.91 6.88
C TYR A 68 -5.07 -7.62 6.36
N ALA A 69 -6.41 -7.61 6.30
CA ALA A 69 -7.14 -6.42 5.89
C ALA A 69 -7.00 -5.29 6.92
N PRO A 70 -6.95 -4.03 6.48
CA PRO A 70 -7.05 -2.90 7.39
C PRO A 70 -8.38 -2.91 8.14
N PHE A 71 -8.41 -2.39 9.36
CA PHE A 71 -9.57 -2.45 10.26
C PHE A 71 -10.22 -1.08 10.54
N LEU A 72 -9.53 0.03 10.28
CA LEU A 72 -10.13 1.35 10.44
C LEU A 72 -11.20 1.58 9.37
N ASN A 73 -12.34 2.14 9.74
CA ASN A 73 -13.45 2.42 8.82
C ASN A 73 -13.08 3.35 7.65
N GLN A 74 -12.09 4.21 7.85
CA GLN A 74 -11.60 5.13 6.84
C GLN A 74 -10.60 4.47 5.87
N SER A 75 -10.00 3.36 6.27
CA SER A 75 -9.05 2.63 5.42
C SER A 75 -9.75 1.99 4.22
N ARG A 76 -9.00 1.78 3.16
CA ARG A 76 -9.49 1.19 1.91
C ARG A 76 -8.58 0.08 1.42
N ILE A 77 -9.17 -0.89 0.73
CA ILE A 77 -8.45 -1.93 0.01
C ILE A 77 -8.58 -1.69 -1.47
N MET A 78 -7.44 -1.71 -2.16
CA MET A 78 -7.37 -1.70 -3.62
C MET A 78 -6.98 -3.08 -4.09
N GLU A 79 -7.88 -3.73 -4.80
CA GLU A 79 -7.66 -5.07 -5.34
C GLU A 79 -8.42 -5.29 -6.64
N ILE A 80 -7.98 -6.27 -7.40
CA ILE A 80 -8.64 -6.74 -8.63
C ILE A 80 -9.07 -8.19 -8.41
N ASN A 81 -10.31 -8.49 -8.74
CA ASN A 81 -10.83 -9.85 -8.66
C ASN A 81 -10.30 -10.68 -9.84
N LEU A 82 -9.43 -11.64 -9.56
CA LEU A 82 -8.87 -12.56 -10.55
C LEU A 82 -8.98 -14.00 -10.04
N LYS A 83 -9.33 -14.91 -10.92
CA LYS A 83 -9.46 -16.35 -10.59
C LYS A 83 -8.17 -16.98 -10.05
N CYS A 84 -7.00 -16.40 -10.33
CA CYS A 84 -5.72 -16.88 -9.82
C CYS A 84 -5.41 -16.44 -8.39
N ARG A 85 -6.24 -15.62 -7.78
CA ARG A 85 -6.07 -15.14 -6.40
C ARG A 85 -6.88 -16.02 -5.42
N PRO A 86 -6.34 -16.31 -4.24
CA PRO A 86 -4.97 -16.05 -3.80
C PRO A 86 -3.97 -17.02 -4.45
N CYS A 87 -2.85 -16.53 -4.94
CA CYS A 87 -1.78 -17.37 -5.47
C CYS A 87 -0.57 -17.49 -4.52
N SER A 88 -0.59 -16.73 -3.44
CA SER A 88 0.43 -16.76 -2.40
C SER A 88 -0.20 -16.37 -1.06
N ARG A 89 0.31 -16.97 0.02
CA ARG A 89 -0.13 -16.69 1.38
C ARG A 89 0.56 -15.47 1.99
N ASN A 90 1.75 -15.16 1.51
CA ASN A 90 2.64 -14.13 2.06
C ASN A 90 3.22 -13.19 0.99
N GLY A 91 2.61 -13.12 -0.17
CA GLY A 91 3.08 -12.29 -1.27
C GLY A 91 4.30 -12.82 -2.03
N LYS A 92 4.93 -13.90 -1.54
CA LYS A 92 6.10 -14.53 -2.16
C LYS A 92 5.68 -15.61 -3.16
N GLY A 93 6.53 -15.83 -4.15
CA GLY A 93 6.33 -16.89 -5.12
C GLY A 93 6.16 -16.39 -6.55
N ARG A 94 6.06 -17.34 -7.47
CA ARG A 94 5.96 -17.07 -8.90
C ARG A 94 4.52 -16.73 -9.27
N CYS A 95 4.35 -15.71 -10.10
CA CYS A 95 3.04 -15.38 -10.64
C CYS A 95 2.54 -16.52 -11.56
N LYS A 96 1.31 -16.98 -11.31
CA LYS A 96 0.65 -18.06 -12.07
C LYS A 96 -0.24 -17.56 -13.20
N ASN A 97 -0.43 -16.23 -13.30
CA ASN A 97 -1.27 -15.64 -14.33
C ASN A 97 -0.49 -15.49 -15.65
N ARG A 98 -1.19 -15.57 -16.77
CA ARG A 98 -0.62 -15.33 -18.11
C ARG A 98 -0.04 -13.91 -18.24
N ILE A 99 -0.74 -12.91 -17.67
CA ILE A 99 -0.27 -11.54 -17.54
C ILE A 99 0.43 -11.43 -16.19
N GLN A 100 1.73 -11.25 -16.22
CA GLN A 100 2.55 -11.16 -15.01
C GLN A 100 2.08 -10.03 -14.09
N ARG A 101 1.73 -10.39 -12.84
CA ARG A 101 1.28 -9.44 -11.80
C ARG A 101 0.07 -8.59 -12.21
N GLN A 102 -0.83 -9.12 -13.02
CA GLN A 102 -2.06 -8.45 -13.45
C GLN A 102 -2.84 -7.87 -12.26
N CYS A 103 -2.90 -8.61 -11.14
CA CYS A 103 -3.55 -8.17 -9.90
C CYS A 103 -3.04 -6.84 -9.34
N LEU A 104 -1.81 -6.46 -9.64
CA LEU A 104 -1.25 -5.16 -9.24
C LEU A 104 -1.27 -4.16 -10.40
N ARG A 105 -0.98 -4.61 -11.61
CA ARG A 105 -0.85 -3.74 -12.79
C ARG A 105 -2.17 -3.10 -13.23
N GLU A 106 -3.30 -3.74 -12.97
CA GLU A 106 -4.63 -3.22 -13.32
C GLU A 106 -5.23 -2.35 -12.20
N ILE A 107 -4.57 -2.22 -11.05
CA ILE A 107 -4.96 -1.21 -10.07
C ILE A 107 -4.56 0.15 -10.63
N ARG A 108 -5.55 0.89 -11.09
CA ARG A 108 -5.34 2.20 -11.72
C ARG A 108 -4.94 3.24 -10.68
N VAL A 109 -3.98 4.06 -11.04
CA VAL A 109 -3.47 5.16 -10.18
C VAL A 109 -4.58 6.12 -9.80
N GLU A 110 -5.51 6.39 -10.74
CA GLU A 110 -6.65 7.28 -10.52
C GLU A 110 -7.56 6.79 -9.39
N ARG A 111 -7.78 5.47 -9.27
CA ARG A 111 -8.56 4.90 -8.17
C ARG A 111 -7.89 5.10 -6.82
N VAL A 112 -6.58 4.95 -6.76
CA VAL A 112 -5.82 5.17 -5.52
C VAL A 112 -5.83 6.64 -5.16
N LEU A 113 -5.64 7.53 -6.14
CA LEU A 113 -5.68 8.98 -5.95
C LEU A 113 -7.06 9.44 -5.46
N GLU A 114 -8.14 9.00 -6.11
CA GLU A 114 -9.52 9.33 -5.71
C GLU A 114 -9.81 8.90 -4.27
N ALA A 115 -9.48 7.67 -3.91
CA ALA A 115 -9.64 7.20 -2.54
C ALA A 115 -8.78 7.99 -1.54
N SER A 116 -7.58 8.38 -1.93
CA SER A 116 -6.70 9.22 -1.10
C SER A 116 -7.33 10.59 -0.85
N LEU A 117 -7.87 11.23 -1.87
CA LEU A 117 -8.53 12.53 -1.76
C LEU A 117 -9.79 12.44 -0.89
N GLN A 118 -10.60 11.39 -1.04
CA GLN A 118 -11.78 11.15 -0.20
C GLN A 118 -11.40 11.00 1.28
N ILE A 119 -10.36 10.24 1.60
CA ILE A 119 -9.89 10.08 2.98
C ILE A 119 -9.37 11.40 3.54
N LEU A 120 -8.69 12.18 2.74
CA LEU A 120 -8.12 13.49 3.14
C LEU A 120 -9.17 14.63 3.15
N GLY A 121 -10.44 14.36 2.80
CA GLY A 121 -11.50 15.35 2.76
C GLY A 121 -11.32 16.42 1.66
N ARG A 122 -10.77 16.01 0.52
CA ARG A 122 -10.45 16.90 -0.60
C ARG A 122 -11.17 16.48 -1.87
#